data_fb595a0dfe1c0717fe6f0f0b71ceb29a
#
_entry.id   fb595a0dfe1c0717fe6f0f0b71ceb29a
#
_cell.length_a   1.000
_cell.length_b   1.000
_cell.length_c   1.000
_cell.angle_alpha   90.00
_cell.angle_beta   90.00
_cell.angle_gamma   90.00
#
_symmetry.space_group_name_H-M   'P 1'
#
loop_
_entity.id
_entity.type
_entity.pdbx_description
1 polymer ?
#
loop_
_entity_poly.entity_id
_entity_poly.type
_entity_poly.pdbx_seq_one_letter_code
_entity_poly.pdbx_strand_id
1 'polypeptide(L)'
;MSALNVTAENIRQSVKSLETDTQNKLNQKLSQAEFEVRSGSIRQEILNATKDKADKTLVVAEAGKLREEFSKMKVGGRNLWIKSKTVGAVIEKLPENHVTGQKECYRLENNSTLTFNLEPDFSSRLYQKVTFSVWIKYENVVQGRNFWNVFNCFKHYLFRKNSETGVQSGPDYATLGMYKGSADWKYITFTYDYSEKTNFDQLKTSLRFNLEGATSGTAWVTGIKVEIGSVATDWSPAPE
;
A
#
# COMPACT_ATOMS: atom_id res chain seq x y z
N MET A 1 -61.42 31.56 -5.26
CA MET A 1 -60.41 31.79 -4.23
C MET A 1 -59.77 33.15 -4.41
N SER A 2 -59.63 33.93 -3.37
CA SER A 2 -59.03 35.25 -3.51
C SER A 2 -57.53 35.17 -3.75
N ALA A 3 -56.98 36.11 -4.51
CA ALA A 3 -55.55 36.24 -4.72
C ALA A 3 -54.76 36.39 -3.41
N LEU A 4 -55.41 36.91 -2.37
CA LEU A 4 -54.87 37.03 -1.03
C LEU A 4 -54.59 35.69 -0.35
N ASN A 5 -55.47 34.70 -0.52
CA ASN A 5 -55.23 33.37 0.04
C ASN A 5 -54.11 32.63 -0.69
N VAL A 6 -54.01 32.80 -2.02
CA VAL A 6 -52.91 32.29 -2.79
C VAL A 6 -51.59 32.96 -2.42
N THR A 7 -51.62 34.27 -2.17
CA THR A 7 -50.45 35.06 -1.77
C THR A 7 -50.04 34.73 -0.34
N ALA A 8 -51.00 34.59 0.58
CA ALA A 8 -50.73 34.15 1.95
C ALA A 8 -50.19 32.74 2.00
N GLU A 9 -50.69 31.85 1.16
CA GLU A 9 -50.23 30.48 1.02
C GLU A 9 -48.82 30.44 0.39
N ASN A 10 -48.59 31.29 -0.62
CA ASN A 10 -47.27 31.41 -1.25
C ASN A 10 -46.22 32.00 -0.28
N ILE A 11 -46.64 33.00 0.53
CA ILE A 11 -45.76 33.53 1.59
C ILE A 11 -45.47 32.48 2.66
N ARG A 12 -46.51 31.72 3.04
CA ARG A 12 -46.39 30.64 3.99
C ARG A 12 -45.52 29.52 3.48
N GLN A 13 -45.62 29.16 2.20
CA GLN A 13 -44.74 28.22 1.53
C GLN A 13 -43.33 28.78 1.34
N SER A 14 -43.19 30.06 1.06
CA SER A 14 -41.91 30.73 0.92
C SER A 14 -41.20 30.83 2.29
N VAL A 15 -41.95 31.13 3.35
CA VAL A 15 -41.40 31.11 4.72
C VAL A 15 -41.08 29.71 5.16
N LYS A 16 -41.91 28.73 4.84
CA LYS A 16 -41.69 27.33 5.11
C LYS A 16 -40.55 26.75 4.27
N SER A 17 -40.43 27.21 3.04
CA SER A 17 -39.36 26.88 2.11
C SER A 17 -38.04 27.54 2.54
N LEU A 18 -38.12 28.77 3.07
CA LEU A 18 -36.98 29.45 3.68
C LEU A 18 -36.60 28.84 5.02
N GLU A 19 -37.55 28.38 5.81
CA GLU A 19 -37.28 27.59 7.01
C GLU A 19 -36.72 26.23 6.66
N THR A 20 -37.28 25.55 5.67
CA THR A 20 -36.81 24.27 5.18
C THR A 20 -35.47 24.41 4.46
N ASP A 21 -35.29 25.49 3.68
CA ASP A 21 -34.02 25.83 3.04
C ASP A 21 -32.99 26.32 4.03
N THR A 22 -33.38 27.04 5.04
CA THR A 22 -32.48 27.43 6.15
C THR A 22 -32.23 26.24 7.02
N GLN A 23 -33.23 25.37 7.22
CA GLN A 23 -33.08 24.12 7.94
C GLN A 23 -32.31 23.08 7.10
N ASN A 24 -32.50 23.05 5.82
CA ASN A 24 -31.73 22.20 4.91
C ASN A 24 -30.37 22.78 4.60
N LYS A 25 -30.22 24.09 4.57
CA LYS A 25 -28.91 24.74 4.57
C LYS A 25 -28.24 24.68 5.92
N LEU A 26 -29.00 24.70 7.00
CA LEU A 26 -28.54 24.34 8.32
C LEU A 26 -28.30 22.85 8.42
N ASN A 27 -29.09 22.00 7.85
CA ASN A 27 -28.89 20.55 7.83
C ASN A 27 -27.92 20.11 6.76
N GLN A 28 -27.69 20.88 5.75
CA GLN A 28 -26.65 20.67 4.75
C GLN A 28 -25.36 21.33 5.17
N LYS A 29 -25.44 22.48 5.79
CA LYS A 29 -24.33 22.99 6.58
C LYS A 29 -24.18 22.25 7.87
N LEU A 30 -25.15 21.56 8.37
CA LEU A 30 -25.05 20.57 9.43
C LEU A 30 -24.78 19.21 8.86
N SER A 31 -24.90 18.88 7.69
CA SER A 31 -24.44 17.60 7.16
C SER A 31 -23.15 17.78 6.45
N GLN A 32 -22.85 18.90 6.02
CA GLN A 32 -21.55 19.35 5.60
C GLN A 32 -20.78 19.85 6.80
N ALA A 33 -21.43 20.52 7.68
CA ALA A 33 -20.93 20.76 8.99
C ALA A 33 -21.19 19.55 9.86
N GLU A 34 -21.97 18.57 9.59
CA GLU A 34 -22.00 17.28 10.22
C GLU A 34 -21.05 16.37 9.56
N PHE A 35 -20.58 16.68 8.55
CA PHE A 35 -19.47 15.91 8.07
C PHE A 35 -18.18 16.66 8.30
N GLU A 36 -18.16 17.90 8.11
CA GLU A 36 -17.15 18.80 8.63
C GLU A 36 -17.34 19.04 10.09
N VAL A 37 -18.45 18.85 10.63
CA VAL A 37 -18.75 18.90 12.04
C VAL A 37 -18.75 17.55 12.57
N ARG A 38 -18.84 16.61 11.93
CA ARG A 38 -18.43 15.41 12.44
C ARG A 38 -16.98 15.19 12.16
N SER A 39 -16.35 15.73 11.37
CA SER A 39 -14.93 15.92 11.41
C SER A 39 -14.56 17.22 11.99
N GLY A 40 -15.32 18.12 11.89
CA GLY A 40 -15.25 19.37 12.50
C GLY A 40 -16.29 19.74 13.53
N SER A 41 -17.30 18.94 13.95
CA SER A 41 -18.27 19.30 14.95
C SER A 41 -17.91 18.87 16.31
N ILE A 42 -17.24 17.82 16.36
CA ILE A 42 -16.34 17.60 17.47
C ILE A 42 -15.38 18.79 17.54
N ARG A 43 -14.90 19.25 16.43
CA ARG A 43 -14.03 20.43 16.34
C ARG A 43 -14.76 21.72 16.63
N GLN A 44 -15.99 21.89 16.21
CA GLN A 44 -16.77 23.10 16.40
C GLN A 44 -17.62 23.08 17.66
N GLU A 45 -18.07 21.96 18.15
CA GLU A 45 -18.61 21.80 19.49
C GLU A 45 -17.54 21.94 20.56
N ILE A 46 -16.37 21.39 20.33
CA ILE A 46 -15.22 21.65 21.19
C ILE A 46 -14.82 23.12 21.11
N LEU A 47 -14.80 23.73 19.95
CA LEU A 47 -14.51 25.14 19.76
C LEU A 47 -15.62 26.05 20.29
N ASN A 48 -16.89 25.66 20.18
CA ASN A 48 -18.02 26.41 20.71
C ASN A 48 -18.23 26.19 22.23
N ALA A 49 -17.93 25.01 22.72
CA ALA A 49 -18.03 24.68 24.14
C ALA A 49 -16.92 25.31 24.99
N THR A 50 -15.74 25.44 24.45
CA THR A 50 -14.59 25.99 25.17
C THR A 50 -14.46 27.50 25.03
N LYS A 51 -14.89 28.08 23.91
CA LYS A 51 -14.77 29.51 23.56
C LYS A 51 -13.38 30.10 23.83
N ASP A 52 -12.40 29.24 23.97
CA ASP A 52 -11.06 29.62 24.38
C ASP A 52 -10.11 29.53 23.16
N LYS A 53 -9.36 30.61 22.94
CA LYS A 53 -8.39 30.69 21.84
C LYS A 53 -7.24 29.69 21.99
N ALA A 54 -6.92 29.30 23.23
CA ALA A 54 -5.86 28.34 23.49
C ALA A 54 -6.24 26.93 23.03
N ASP A 55 -7.48 26.49 23.29
CA ASP A 55 -7.97 25.18 22.87
C ASP A 55 -8.13 25.11 21.37
N LYS A 56 -8.53 26.19 20.70
CA LYS A 56 -8.57 26.32 19.27
C LYS A 56 -7.18 26.14 18.64
N THR A 57 -6.19 26.77 19.24
CA THR A 57 -4.79 26.67 18.83
C THR A 57 -4.25 25.26 19.04
N LEU A 58 -4.62 24.60 20.13
CA LEU A 58 -4.23 23.23 20.43
C LEU A 58 -4.84 22.24 19.42
N VAL A 59 -6.14 22.37 19.12
CA VAL A 59 -6.83 21.51 18.15
C VAL A 59 -6.23 21.69 16.74
N VAL A 60 -5.91 22.91 16.34
CA VAL A 60 -5.24 23.20 15.08
C VAL A 60 -3.81 22.64 15.06
N ALA A 61 -3.09 22.73 16.18
CA ALA A 61 -1.75 22.18 16.33
C ALA A 61 -1.76 20.63 16.27
N GLU A 62 -2.71 20.00 16.96
CA GLU A 62 -2.88 18.54 16.93
C GLU A 62 -3.30 18.04 15.55
N ALA A 63 -4.24 18.74 14.90
CA ALA A 63 -4.63 18.44 13.52
C ALA A 63 -3.46 18.64 12.54
N GLY A 64 -2.63 19.64 12.78
CA GLY A 64 -1.40 19.88 12.02
C GLY A 64 -0.38 18.76 12.20
N LYS A 65 -0.17 18.31 13.44
CA LYS A 65 0.71 17.16 13.74
C LYS A 65 0.23 15.87 13.09
N LEU A 66 -1.07 15.56 13.22
CA LEU A 66 -1.67 14.38 12.59
C LEU A 66 -1.55 14.43 11.06
N ARG A 67 -1.72 15.60 10.47
CA ARG A 67 -1.54 15.80 9.04
C ARG A 67 -0.09 15.66 8.63
N GLU A 68 0.84 16.12 9.43
CA GLU A 68 2.27 15.98 9.21
C GLU A 68 2.73 14.53 9.35
N GLU A 69 2.26 13.83 10.38
CA GLU A 69 2.49 12.40 10.57
C GLU A 69 1.89 11.58 9.43
N PHE A 70 0.67 11.90 9.01
CA PHE A 70 0.01 11.26 7.87
C PHE A 70 0.75 11.54 6.56
N SER A 71 1.27 12.76 6.36
CA SER A 71 2.11 13.11 5.21
C SER A 71 3.44 12.36 5.23
N LYS A 72 4.04 12.21 6.41
CA LYS A 72 5.26 11.41 6.59
C LYS A 72 5.02 9.92 6.32
N MET A 73 3.84 9.40 6.68
CA MET A 73 3.43 8.04 6.34
C MET A 73 3.12 7.85 4.85
N LYS A 74 2.68 8.92 4.16
CA LYS A 74 2.41 8.93 2.71
C LYS A 74 3.65 9.17 1.86
N VAL A 75 4.65 9.84 2.36
CA VAL A 75 5.91 10.06 1.65
C VAL A 75 6.73 8.79 1.70
N GLY A 76 6.37 7.91 0.85
CA GLY A 76 7.01 6.71 0.39
C GLY A 76 7.97 6.06 1.36
N GLY A 77 7.60 4.94 1.90
CA GLY A 77 8.56 4.09 2.58
C GLY A 77 9.81 3.93 1.71
N ARG A 78 10.96 4.02 2.34
CA ARG A 78 12.24 3.74 1.69
C ARG A 78 12.18 2.36 1.03
N ASN A 79 12.63 2.27 -0.19
CA ASN A 79 12.73 0.98 -0.87
C ASN A 79 13.88 0.18 -0.26
N LEU A 80 13.56 -0.93 0.37
CA LEU A 80 14.54 -1.82 0.99
C LEU A 80 15.20 -2.78 -0.01
N TRP A 81 14.75 -2.79 -1.24
CA TRP A 81 15.29 -3.62 -2.30
C TRP A 81 16.74 -3.24 -2.61
N ILE A 82 17.60 -4.25 -2.71
CA ILE A 82 19.01 -4.05 -3.09
C ILE A 82 19.16 -4.44 -4.56
N LYS A 83 19.21 -3.41 -5.42
CA LYS A 83 19.30 -3.60 -6.87
C LYS A 83 20.63 -4.24 -7.28
N SER A 84 21.72 -3.80 -6.71
CA SER A 84 23.08 -4.28 -7.03
C SER A 84 23.30 -5.77 -6.74
N LYS A 85 22.48 -6.33 -5.85
CA LYS A 85 22.52 -7.76 -5.51
C LYS A 85 21.40 -8.56 -6.15
N THR A 86 20.73 -7.99 -7.13
CA THR A 86 19.65 -8.65 -7.89
C THR A 86 20.27 -9.36 -9.09
N VAL A 87 20.15 -10.67 -9.15
CA VAL A 87 20.82 -11.51 -10.14
C VAL A 87 19.90 -12.62 -10.68
N GLY A 88 20.24 -13.14 -11.82
CA GLY A 88 19.62 -14.34 -12.37
C GLY A 88 18.57 -14.12 -13.47
N ALA A 89 18.41 -12.91 -13.96
CA ALA A 89 17.51 -12.60 -15.07
C ALA A 89 18.19 -11.71 -16.11
N VAL A 90 17.63 -11.66 -17.29
CA VAL A 90 18.08 -10.80 -18.38
C VAL A 90 17.41 -9.43 -18.24
N ILE A 91 18.17 -8.36 -18.38
CA ILE A 91 17.63 -7.00 -18.36
C ILE A 91 17.21 -6.64 -19.77
N GLU A 92 15.95 -6.20 -19.93
CA GLU A 92 15.39 -5.67 -21.17
C GLU A 92 15.00 -4.19 -20.99
N LYS A 93 15.22 -3.41 -22.04
CA LYS A 93 14.73 -2.04 -22.08
C LYS A 93 13.23 -2.00 -22.31
N LEU A 94 12.55 -1.11 -21.62
CA LEU A 94 11.15 -0.79 -21.85
C LEU A 94 11.03 0.44 -22.74
N PRO A 95 9.95 0.56 -23.55
CA PRO A 95 9.68 1.78 -24.32
C PRO A 95 9.55 3.00 -23.44
N GLU A 96 9.83 4.18 -24.01
CA GLU A 96 9.57 5.44 -23.33
C GLU A 96 8.09 5.57 -22.97
N ASN A 97 7.81 6.21 -21.84
CA ASN A 97 6.45 6.38 -21.31
C ASN A 97 5.69 5.06 -21.11
N HIS A 98 6.41 4.01 -20.75
CA HIS A 98 5.82 2.72 -20.46
C HIS A 98 4.83 2.82 -19.28
N VAL A 99 3.74 2.03 -19.34
CA VAL A 99 2.69 2.03 -18.32
C VAL A 99 3.20 1.82 -16.89
N THR A 100 4.29 1.08 -16.73
CA THR A 100 4.92 0.82 -15.43
C THR A 100 5.71 2.02 -14.88
N GLY A 101 5.97 3.03 -15.69
CA GLY A 101 6.85 4.15 -15.33
C GLY A 101 8.33 3.79 -15.28
N GLN A 102 8.71 2.58 -15.65
CA GLN A 102 10.07 2.08 -15.60
C GLN A 102 10.74 2.12 -16.97
N LYS A 103 12.07 2.15 -16.98
CA LYS A 103 12.88 2.18 -18.21
C LYS A 103 13.41 0.82 -18.61
N GLU A 104 13.44 -0.10 -17.69
CA GLU A 104 13.94 -1.46 -17.89
C GLU A 104 13.18 -2.45 -17.03
N CYS A 105 13.25 -3.70 -17.40
CA CYS A 105 12.66 -4.80 -16.65
C CYS A 105 13.59 -6.02 -16.62
N TYR A 106 13.28 -6.94 -15.76
CA TYR A 106 13.92 -8.25 -15.73
C TYR A 106 13.04 -9.26 -16.47
N ARG A 107 13.64 -9.99 -17.39
CA ARG A 107 12.97 -11.08 -18.11
C ARG A 107 13.44 -12.43 -17.58
N LEU A 108 12.46 -13.27 -17.22
CA LEU A 108 12.68 -14.65 -16.81
C LEU A 108 12.11 -15.59 -17.85
N GLU A 109 12.87 -16.62 -18.17
CA GLU A 109 12.44 -17.74 -19.01
C GLU A 109 12.35 -19.02 -18.17
N ASN A 110 12.01 -20.12 -18.82
CA ASN A 110 11.88 -21.41 -18.16
C ASN A 110 13.11 -21.73 -17.30
N ASN A 111 12.87 -22.17 -16.06
CA ASN A 111 13.87 -22.44 -15.02
C ASN A 111 14.71 -21.24 -14.55
N SER A 112 14.39 -20.03 -14.99
CA SER A 112 15.06 -18.82 -14.50
C SER A 112 14.63 -18.49 -13.08
N THR A 113 15.59 -18.00 -12.30
CA THR A 113 15.36 -17.48 -10.95
C THR A 113 15.99 -16.10 -10.82
N LEU A 114 15.19 -15.11 -10.53
CA LEU A 114 15.65 -13.78 -10.14
C LEU A 114 15.71 -13.73 -8.60
N THR A 115 16.91 -13.62 -8.06
CA THR A 115 17.14 -13.58 -6.61
C THR A 115 17.58 -12.20 -6.19
N PHE A 116 17.04 -11.72 -5.09
CA PHE A 116 17.46 -10.46 -4.47
C PHE A 116 17.40 -10.52 -2.96
N ASN A 117 18.04 -9.57 -2.32
CA ASN A 117 18.07 -9.44 -0.88
C ASN A 117 17.50 -8.09 -0.45
N LEU A 118 17.08 -8.03 0.81
CA LEU A 118 16.76 -6.79 1.50
C LEU A 118 17.98 -6.27 2.24
N GLU A 119 17.88 -5.05 2.75
CA GLU A 119 18.97 -4.45 3.53
C GLU A 119 19.42 -5.35 4.69
N PRO A 120 20.73 -5.31 5.02
CA PRO A 120 21.29 -6.25 5.99
C PRO A 120 20.68 -6.18 7.38
N ASP A 121 20.18 -5.01 7.79
CA ASP A 121 19.61 -4.79 9.11
C ASP A 121 18.12 -5.14 9.20
N PHE A 122 17.58 -5.76 8.18
CA PHE A 122 16.21 -6.22 8.19
C PHE A 122 15.97 -7.22 9.33
N SER A 123 15.07 -6.89 10.23
CA SER A 123 14.78 -7.67 11.42
C SER A 123 13.27 -7.64 11.72
N SER A 124 12.73 -8.77 12.18
CA SER A 124 11.33 -8.85 12.61
C SER A 124 10.99 -7.95 13.80
N ARG A 125 11.95 -7.59 14.61
CA ARG A 125 11.77 -6.64 15.73
C ARG A 125 11.55 -5.23 15.24
N LEU A 126 12.18 -4.86 14.13
CA LEU A 126 12.09 -3.53 13.54
C LEU A 126 10.95 -3.43 12.53
N TYR A 127 10.66 -4.52 11.84
CA TYR A 127 9.77 -4.54 10.70
C TYR A 127 8.71 -5.64 10.87
N GLN A 128 7.64 -5.29 11.56
CA GLN A 128 6.55 -6.24 11.81
C GLN A 128 5.74 -6.53 10.55
N LYS A 129 5.44 -5.49 9.78
CA LYS A 129 4.74 -5.59 8.51
C LYS A 129 5.57 -4.97 7.40
N VAL A 130 5.66 -5.65 6.28
CA VAL A 130 6.40 -5.20 5.11
C VAL A 130 5.50 -5.36 3.89
N THR A 131 5.44 -4.32 3.08
CA THR A 131 4.67 -4.33 1.85
C THR A 131 5.60 -4.49 0.66
N PHE A 132 5.28 -5.45 -0.18
CA PHE A 132 5.96 -5.79 -1.42
C PHE A 132 5.10 -5.34 -2.59
N SER A 133 5.68 -4.63 -3.52
CA SER A 133 5.00 -4.19 -4.73
C SER A 133 5.88 -4.36 -5.96
N VAL A 134 5.26 -4.64 -7.09
CA VAL A 134 5.96 -4.90 -8.34
C VAL A 134 4.99 -4.83 -9.49
N TRP A 135 5.48 -4.48 -10.67
CA TRP A 135 4.80 -4.69 -11.93
C TRP A 135 5.25 -6.00 -12.53
N ILE A 136 4.30 -6.82 -12.93
CA ILE A 136 4.56 -8.10 -13.58
C ILE A 136 3.80 -8.23 -14.89
N LYS A 137 4.40 -8.97 -15.81
CA LYS A 137 3.78 -9.49 -17.03
C LYS A 137 4.23 -10.93 -17.18
N TYR A 138 3.38 -11.79 -17.70
CA TYR A 138 3.75 -13.18 -17.98
C TYR A 138 2.98 -13.73 -19.17
N GLU A 139 3.60 -14.66 -19.87
CA GLU A 139 3.05 -15.27 -21.07
C GLU A 139 3.27 -16.78 -21.06
N ASN A 140 2.21 -17.51 -21.36
CA ASN A 140 2.22 -18.95 -21.59
C ASN A 140 2.88 -19.74 -20.45
N VAL A 141 2.65 -19.34 -19.23
CA VAL A 141 3.14 -20.05 -18.04
C VAL A 141 2.29 -21.29 -17.84
N VAL A 142 2.90 -22.45 -17.99
CA VAL A 142 2.26 -23.74 -17.79
C VAL A 142 2.82 -24.40 -16.54
N GLN A 143 1.91 -24.76 -15.65
CA GLN A 143 2.27 -25.44 -14.41
C GLN A 143 3.02 -26.75 -14.69
N GLY A 144 4.09 -26.96 -13.95
CA GLY A 144 4.85 -28.19 -13.99
C GLY A 144 4.26 -29.27 -13.07
N ARG A 145 5.13 -30.09 -12.50
CA ARG A 145 4.74 -31.25 -11.71
C ARG A 145 3.95 -30.90 -10.46
N ASN A 146 4.35 -29.82 -9.79
CA ASN A 146 3.78 -29.40 -8.50
C ASN A 146 3.02 -28.09 -8.67
N PHE A 147 2.12 -27.78 -7.72
CA PHE A 147 1.34 -26.53 -7.76
C PHE A 147 2.22 -25.28 -7.69
N TRP A 148 3.41 -25.37 -7.12
CA TRP A 148 4.36 -24.26 -7.04
C TRP A 148 5.27 -24.13 -8.27
N ASN A 149 5.18 -25.04 -9.24
CA ASN A 149 5.92 -24.97 -10.50
C ASN A 149 5.20 -24.08 -11.52
N VAL A 150 5.11 -22.81 -11.16
CA VAL A 150 4.45 -21.72 -11.90
C VAL A 150 5.33 -20.48 -11.83
N PHE A 151 4.82 -19.32 -12.25
CA PHE A 151 5.48 -18.05 -12.00
C PHE A 151 5.26 -17.66 -10.54
N ASN A 152 6.31 -17.69 -9.75
CA ASN A 152 6.31 -17.36 -8.35
C ASN A 152 6.85 -15.94 -8.14
N CYS A 153 6.08 -15.13 -7.41
CA CYS A 153 6.43 -13.76 -7.06
C CYS A 153 6.69 -13.67 -5.55
N PHE A 154 7.79 -13.02 -5.20
CA PHE A 154 8.22 -12.86 -3.81
C PHE A 154 8.20 -14.17 -3.04
N LYS A 155 8.85 -15.15 -3.60
CA LYS A 155 9.07 -16.43 -2.93
C LYS A 155 10.14 -16.26 -1.87
N HIS A 156 9.80 -16.60 -0.64
CA HIS A 156 10.68 -16.47 0.51
C HIS A 156 11.30 -17.80 0.89
N TYR A 157 12.57 -17.72 1.27
CA TYR A 157 13.23 -18.70 2.13
C TYR A 157 13.60 -17.98 3.41
N LEU A 158 12.84 -18.22 4.46
CA LEU A 158 13.00 -17.54 5.73
C LEU A 158 13.84 -18.39 6.68
N PHE A 159 14.95 -17.84 7.11
CA PHE A 159 15.75 -18.40 8.18
C PHE A 159 15.69 -17.45 9.37
N ARG A 160 15.40 -18.00 10.54
CA ARG A 160 15.36 -17.26 11.80
C ARG A 160 16.62 -17.60 12.58
N LYS A 161 17.28 -16.60 13.07
CA LYS A 161 18.51 -16.76 13.86
C LYS A 161 18.38 -16.02 15.17
N ASN A 162 18.68 -16.70 16.26
CA ASN A 162 18.84 -16.09 17.57
C ASN A 162 20.27 -15.55 17.69
N SER A 163 20.42 -14.26 17.96
CA SER A 163 21.75 -13.61 18.03
C SER A 163 22.56 -14.04 19.25
N GLU A 164 21.90 -14.41 20.35
CA GLU A 164 22.58 -14.82 21.59
C GLU A 164 23.09 -16.25 21.51
N THR A 165 22.26 -17.15 21.02
CA THR A 165 22.60 -18.59 21.01
C THR A 165 23.24 -19.03 19.70
N GLY A 166 23.13 -18.23 18.64
CA GLY A 166 23.55 -18.63 17.30
C GLY A 166 22.68 -19.69 16.66
N VAL A 167 21.61 -20.13 17.34
CA VAL A 167 20.71 -21.15 16.82
C VAL A 167 19.94 -20.61 15.64
N GLN A 168 19.96 -21.34 14.53
CA GLN A 168 19.23 -21.04 13.32
C GLN A 168 18.15 -22.09 13.12
N SER A 169 16.94 -21.65 12.73
CA SER A 169 15.85 -22.53 12.35
C SER A 169 15.26 -22.11 11.00
N GLY A 170 14.64 -23.05 10.32
CA GLY A 170 14.09 -22.89 8.99
C GLY A 170 14.73 -23.83 7.98
N PRO A 171 14.53 -23.65 6.67
CA PRO A 171 13.75 -22.54 6.11
C PRO A 171 12.25 -22.72 6.25
N ASP A 172 11.58 -21.60 6.50
CA ASP A 172 10.14 -21.47 6.21
C ASP A 172 9.98 -20.97 4.79
N TYR A 173 9.01 -21.52 4.09
CA TYR A 173 8.71 -21.12 2.72
C TYR A 173 7.44 -20.31 2.69
N ALA A 174 7.44 -19.21 1.94
CA ALA A 174 6.26 -18.42 1.65
C ALA A 174 6.35 -17.91 0.22
N THR A 175 5.26 -17.96 -0.51
CA THR A 175 5.15 -17.38 -1.84
C THR A 175 3.96 -16.44 -1.84
N LEU A 176 4.19 -15.15 -2.10
CA LEU A 176 3.14 -14.14 -2.00
C LEU A 176 2.20 -14.17 -3.20
N GLY A 177 2.71 -14.47 -4.38
CA GLY A 177 1.91 -14.62 -5.58
C GLY A 177 2.36 -15.79 -6.44
N MET A 178 1.40 -16.51 -6.99
CA MET A 178 1.63 -17.59 -7.93
C MET A 178 0.70 -17.41 -9.13
N TYR A 179 1.28 -17.38 -10.32
CA TYR A 179 0.54 -17.09 -11.54
C TYR A 179 0.85 -18.10 -12.64
N LYS A 180 -0.20 -18.47 -13.40
CA LYS A 180 -0.10 -19.29 -14.59
C LYS A 180 -0.94 -18.70 -15.71
N GLY A 181 -0.68 -19.12 -16.94
CA GLY A 181 -1.33 -18.56 -18.12
C GLY A 181 -0.60 -17.32 -18.61
N SER A 182 -1.36 -16.32 -18.99
CA SER A 182 -0.85 -15.07 -19.55
C SER A 182 -1.56 -13.88 -18.97
N ALA A 183 -0.84 -12.81 -18.73
CA ALA A 183 -1.40 -11.51 -18.38
C ALA A 183 -0.47 -10.40 -18.84
N ASP A 184 -1.06 -9.30 -19.30
CA ASP A 184 -0.33 -8.08 -19.57
C ASP A 184 0.10 -7.40 -18.27
N TRP A 185 0.90 -6.36 -18.38
CA TRP A 185 1.44 -5.63 -17.24
C TRP A 185 0.36 -5.31 -16.22
N LYS A 186 0.58 -5.76 -14.99
CA LYS A 186 -0.27 -5.46 -13.85
C LYS A 186 0.58 -5.16 -12.62
N TYR A 187 0.08 -4.24 -11.83
CA TYR A 187 0.68 -3.87 -10.56
C TYR A 187 0.10 -4.74 -9.46
N ILE A 188 0.96 -5.39 -8.70
CA ILE A 188 0.55 -6.25 -7.58
C ILE A 188 1.23 -5.81 -6.30
N THR A 189 0.50 -5.92 -5.21
CA THR A 189 0.98 -5.58 -3.87
C THR A 189 0.62 -6.68 -2.88
N PHE A 190 1.53 -6.90 -1.95
CA PHE A 190 1.34 -7.85 -0.87
C PHE A 190 1.87 -7.27 0.43
N THR A 191 1.18 -7.51 1.52
CA THR A 191 1.69 -7.21 2.85
C THR A 191 1.98 -8.52 3.57
N TYR A 192 3.22 -8.66 4.03
CA TYR A 192 3.65 -9.80 4.81
C TYR A 192 3.89 -9.37 6.25
N ASP A 193 3.29 -10.11 7.20
CA ASP A 193 3.45 -9.85 8.62
C ASP A 193 4.54 -10.75 9.20
N TYR A 194 5.68 -10.14 9.53
CA TYR A 194 6.79 -10.85 10.16
C TYR A 194 6.68 -10.93 11.68
N SER A 195 5.64 -10.34 12.28
CA SER A 195 5.47 -10.33 13.74
C SER A 195 5.30 -11.72 14.34
N GLU A 196 4.77 -12.66 13.55
CA GLU A 196 4.66 -14.06 13.94
C GLU A 196 6.01 -14.77 14.09
N LYS A 197 7.08 -14.14 13.60
CA LYS A 197 8.44 -14.69 13.64
C LYS A 197 9.27 -14.12 14.79
N THR A 198 8.64 -13.77 15.89
CA THR A 198 9.22 -12.99 17.00
C THR A 198 10.14 -13.78 17.93
N ASN A 199 10.20 -15.11 17.79
CA ASN A 199 11.08 -15.94 18.64
C ASN A 199 12.57 -15.77 18.35
N PHE A 200 12.90 -15.07 17.26
CA PHE A 200 14.26 -14.81 16.84
C PHE A 200 14.44 -13.31 16.58
N ASP A 201 15.58 -12.79 16.91
CA ASP A 201 15.90 -11.37 16.75
C ASP A 201 16.47 -11.03 15.37
N GLN A 202 16.75 -12.04 14.57
CA GLN A 202 17.21 -11.83 13.20
C GLN A 202 16.43 -12.69 12.21
N LEU A 203 16.01 -12.06 11.12
CA LEU A 203 15.48 -12.74 9.95
C LEU A 203 16.51 -12.69 8.84
N LYS A 204 16.84 -13.86 8.35
CA LYS A 204 17.64 -14.00 7.14
C LYS A 204 16.74 -14.50 6.04
N THR A 205 16.57 -13.73 4.97
CA THR A 205 15.70 -14.10 3.89
C THR A 205 16.38 -13.93 2.54
N SER A 206 16.04 -14.81 1.62
CA SER A 206 16.32 -14.66 0.20
C SER A 206 14.99 -14.60 -0.53
N LEU A 207 14.82 -13.59 -1.35
CA LEU A 207 13.59 -13.34 -2.09
C LEU A 207 13.79 -13.66 -3.57
N ARG A 208 12.75 -14.23 -4.18
CA ARG A 208 12.85 -14.70 -5.56
C ARG A 208 11.58 -14.42 -6.35
N PHE A 209 11.82 -14.18 -7.65
CA PHE A 209 10.85 -14.43 -8.71
C PHE A 209 11.38 -15.60 -9.52
N ASN A 210 10.59 -16.61 -9.79
CA ASN A 210 11.06 -17.74 -10.57
C ASN A 210 9.97 -18.40 -11.42
N LEU A 211 10.44 -19.12 -12.40
CA LEU A 211 9.66 -20.06 -13.21
C LEU A 211 10.12 -21.50 -12.99
N GLU A 212 10.73 -21.76 -11.85
CA GLU A 212 11.35 -23.06 -11.54
C GLU A 212 10.34 -24.19 -11.60
N GLY A 213 10.64 -25.17 -12.42
CA GLY A 213 9.79 -26.35 -12.59
C GLY A 213 8.55 -26.15 -13.45
N ALA A 214 8.26 -24.94 -13.92
CA ALA A 214 7.23 -24.72 -14.91
C ALA A 214 7.58 -25.43 -16.23
N THR A 215 6.59 -25.94 -16.92
CA THR A 215 6.80 -26.65 -18.19
C THR A 215 7.17 -25.68 -19.30
N SER A 216 6.61 -24.48 -19.29
CA SER A 216 6.92 -23.38 -20.19
C SER A 216 6.53 -22.05 -19.56
N GLY A 217 6.98 -20.96 -20.17
CA GLY A 217 6.56 -19.63 -19.82
C GLY A 217 7.68 -18.60 -19.89
N THR A 218 7.28 -17.36 -19.97
CA THR A 218 8.14 -16.18 -19.87
C THR A 218 7.48 -15.21 -18.90
N ALA A 219 8.28 -14.51 -18.10
CA ALA A 219 7.78 -13.51 -17.17
C ALA A 219 8.68 -12.28 -17.18
N TRP A 220 8.09 -11.14 -16.87
CA TRP A 220 8.78 -9.86 -16.77
C TRP A 220 8.42 -9.21 -15.46
N VAL A 221 9.41 -8.61 -14.81
CA VAL A 221 9.29 -7.96 -13.50
C VAL A 221 9.96 -6.61 -13.57
N THR A 222 9.31 -5.59 -13.06
CA THR A 222 9.90 -4.26 -12.93
C THR A 222 9.26 -3.47 -11.80
N GLY A 223 9.94 -2.39 -11.38
CA GLY A 223 9.43 -1.56 -10.30
C GLY A 223 9.33 -2.28 -8.97
N ILE A 224 10.32 -3.08 -8.65
CA ILE A 224 10.38 -3.79 -7.36
C ILE A 224 10.48 -2.77 -6.24
N LYS A 225 9.57 -2.85 -5.29
CA LYS A 225 9.62 -2.06 -4.06
C LYS A 225 9.26 -2.92 -2.86
N VAL A 226 10.06 -2.79 -1.83
CA VAL A 226 9.84 -3.40 -0.53
C VAL A 226 9.93 -2.31 0.52
N GLU A 227 8.89 -2.14 1.31
CA GLU A 227 8.79 -1.02 2.24
C GLU A 227 8.16 -1.45 3.56
N ILE A 228 8.52 -0.74 4.62
CA ILE A 228 7.95 -0.97 5.95
C ILE A 228 6.51 -0.46 5.98
N GLY A 229 5.63 -1.17 6.66
CA GLY A 229 4.23 -0.81 6.80
C GLY A 229 3.31 -1.68 5.97
N SER A 230 2.04 -1.32 5.96
CA SER A 230 0.97 -2.11 5.35
C SER A 230 0.36 -1.46 4.10
N VAL A 231 0.94 -0.38 3.62
CA VAL A 231 0.45 0.36 2.45
C VAL A 231 1.57 0.52 1.44
N ALA A 232 1.29 0.12 0.19
CA ALA A 232 2.20 0.40 -0.91
C ALA A 232 2.16 1.87 -1.28
N THR A 233 3.32 2.48 -1.44
CA THR A 233 3.49 3.86 -1.86
C THR A 233 4.16 3.93 -3.22
N ASP A 234 4.23 5.13 -3.80
CA ASP A 234 4.83 5.32 -5.10
C ASP A 234 6.25 4.75 -5.16
N TRP A 235 6.58 4.20 -6.32
CA TRP A 235 7.88 3.60 -6.50
C TRP A 235 9.01 4.62 -6.33
N SER A 236 10.03 4.20 -5.62
CA SER A 236 11.29 4.91 -5.49
C SER A 236 12.45 3.95 -5.79
N PRO A 237 13.57 4.44 -6.33
CA PRO A 237 14.71 3.58 -6.59
C PRO A 237 15.30 3.03 -5.30
N ALA A 238 16.06 1.95 -5.43
CA ALA A 238 16.89 1.46 -4.36
C ALA A 238 17.88 2.56 -3.93
N PRO A 239 18.19 2.67 -2.63
CA PRO A 239 19.00 3.77 -2.10
C PRO A 239 20.52 3.64 -2.37
N GLU A 240 20.89 2.84 -3.33
CA GLU A 240 22.30 2.59 -3.73
C GLU A 240 22.78 3.57 -4.81
#